data_fae5021718aeb858909149b259626979
#
_entry.id   fae5021718aeb858909149b259626979
#
_cell.length_a   1.000
_cell.length_b   1.000
_cell.length_c   1.000
_cell.angle_alpha   90.00
_cell.angle_beta   90.00
_cell.angle_gamma   90.00
#
_symmetry.space_group_name_H-M   'P 1'
#
loop_
_entity.id
_entity.type
_entity.pdbx_description
1 polymer ?
#
loop_
_entity_poly.entity_id
_entity_poly.type
_entity_poly.pdbx_seq_one_letter_code
_entity_poly.pdbx_strand_id
1 'polypeptide(L)'
;MPHPYTEIHSIDELQAMLLTQERIERCVFQDMDFTSLIHEEHTCRYFDCIFMGCTFSKQMRIQIDRSCFIFSSIDVPYNCFRNELYTVDSLYAGYIVGKPDSYAESFDSHVYRHYLAKGKSATDIKETLARTLHDHSISDALHQLLAQYDERRIVGIMGGHGLLRTDAMYRQVVLISKMLTEQGYLMISGGGPGAMEATHLGAWLAGYPTETIDEALATLSEAPAYTHPQWLDTAFRVRLRYPQERYISLGVPTWLYGHEPATPFATHIAKYFENALREDGILTIAKGGIIYSPGSAGTMQEIFQDAVQNHYLSFGYASPMVFLGTQYWTEEMPVYPLLTHLASNGRYRNLLLSLTDAPEEAVSQIRAFAER
;
A
#
# COMPACT_ATOMS: atom_id res chain seq x y z
N MET A 1 -6.14 -23.32 5.96
CA MET A 1 -6.98 -24.28 5.20
C MET A 1 -7.01 -23.74 3.79
N PRO A 2 -6.88 -24.56 2.75
CA PRO A 2 -6.99 -24.02 1.38
C PRO A 2 -8.38 -23.37 1.23
N HIS A 3 -8.41 -22.20 0.62
CA HIS A 3 -9.67 -21.53 0.28
C HIS A 3 -10.54 -22.50 -0.51
N PRO A 4 -11.84 -22.63 -0.20
CA PRO A 4 -12.71 -23.56 -0.90
C PRO A 4 -12.94 -23.20 -2.38
N TYR A 5 -12.50 -22.01 -2.80
CA TYR A 5 -12.63 -21.48 -4.15
C TYR A 5 -11.25 -21.24 -4.78
N THR A 6 -11.17 -21.41 -6.10
CA THR A 6 -9.99 -21.07 -6.91
C THR A 6 -10.21 -19.72 -7.58
N GLU A 7 -9.31 -18.78 -7.38
CA GLU A 7 -9.35 -17.50 -8.07
C GLU A 7 -8.79 -17.62 -9.49
N ILE A 8 -9.50 -17.02 -10.44
CA ILE A 8 -9.12 -16.97 -11.85
C ILE A 8 -8.84 -15.50 -12.18
N HIS A 9 -7.61 -15.21 -12.55
CA HIS A 9 -7.11 -13.85 -12.70
C HIS A 9 -7.14 -13.30 -14.12
N SER A 10 -7.34 -14.15 -15.13
CA SER A 10 -7.36 -13.72 -16.52
C SER A 10 -8.32 -14.53 -17.39
N ILE A 11 -8.74 -13.93 -18.51
CA ILE A 11 -9.50 -14.63 -19.56
C ILE A 11 -8.69 -15.79 -20.18
N ASP A 12 -7.38 -15.62 -20.30
CA ASP A 12 -6.52 -16.67 -20.87
C ASP A 12 -6.46 -17.92 -19.96
N GLU A 13 -6.39 -17.72 -18.66
CA GLU A 13 -6.46 -18.80 -17.67
C GLU A 13 -7.80 -19.53 -17.75
N LEU A 14 -8.91 -18.78 -17.82
CA LEU A 14 -10.23 -19.36 -18.00
C LEU A 14 -10.33 -20.12 -19.33
N GLN A 15 -9.81 -19.59 -20.44
CA GLN A 15 -9.81 -20.27 -21.74
C GLN A 15 -9.06 -21.60 -21.67
N ALA A 16 -7.92 -21.65 -20.99
CA ALA A 16 -7.17 -22.89 -20.78
C ALA A 16 -8.00 -23.94 -20.02
N MET A 17 -8.78 -23.53 -19.02
CA MET A 17 -9.71 -24.43 -18.29
C MET A 17 -10.86 -24.91 -19.19
N LEU A 18 -11.44 -24.02 -19.99
CA LEU A 18 -12.56 -24.35 -20.91
C LEU A 18 -12.19 -25.36 -21.98
N LEU A 19 -10.88 -25.47 -22.34
CA LEU A 19 -10.40 -26.50 -23.29
C LEU A 19 -10.46 -27.91 -22.72
N THR A 20 -10.47 -28.07 -21.41
CA THR A 20 -10.35 -29.38 -20.74
C THR A 20 -11.54 -29.74 -19.86
N GLN A 21 -12.43 -28.79 -19.56
CA GLN A 21 -13.51 -28.94 -18.59
C GLN A 21 -14.87 -28.54 -19.19
N GLU A 22 -15.85 -29.39 -19.08
CA GLU A 22 -17.25 -29.08 -19.42
C GLU A 22 -18.02 -28.41 -18.26
N ARG A 23 -17.41 -28.39 -17.07
CA ARG A 23 -17.98 -27.85 -15.85
C ARG A 23 -16.92 -27.13 -15.04
N ILE A 24 -17.20 -25.89 -14.66
CA ILE A 24 -16.37 -25.08 -13.79
C ILE A 24 -17.07 -24.94 -12.44
N GLU A 25 -16.37 -25.27 -11.38
CA GLU A 25 -16.91 -25.26 -10.03
C GLU A 25 -15.96 -24.54 -9.06
N ARG A 26 -16.57 -23.82 -8.10
CA ARG A 26 -15.85 -23.19 -6.99
C ARG A 26 -14.72 -22.27 -7.46
N CYS A 27 -15.01 -21.48 -8.50
CA CYS A 27 -14.09 -20.45 -9.00
C CYS A 27 -14.62 -19.06 -8.65
N VAL A 28 -13.68 -18.13 -8.43
CA VAL A 28 -13.95 -16.71 -8.27
C VAL A 28 -13.45 -15.99 -9.52
N PHE A 29 -14.29 -15.13 -10.07
CA PHE A 29 -14.00 -14.29 -11.22
C PHE A 29 -14.23 -12.84 -10.81
N GLN A 30 -13.23 -11.99 -10.99
CA GLN A 30 -13.30 -10.60 -10.56
C GLN A 30 -12.93 -9.67 -11.70
N ASP A 31 -13.80 -8.68 -11.97
CA ASP A 31 -13.60 -7.64 -12.99
C ASP A 31 -13.30 -8.17 -14.39
N MET A 32 -13.94 -9.29 -14.77
CA MET A 32 -13.69 -9.97 -16.04
C MET A 32 -14.79 -9.70 -17.05
N ASP A 33 -14.40 -9.46 -18.31
CA ASP A 33 -15.32 -9.33 -19.45
C ASP A 33 -15.47 -10.65 -20.19
N PHE A 34 -16.54 -11.37 -19.91
CA PHE A 34 -16.89 -12.62 -20.58
C PHE A 34 -17.57 -12.42 -21.93
N THR A 35 -17.83 -11.17 -22.35
CA THR A 35 -18.42 -10.93 -23.68
C THR A 35 -17.43 -11.19 -24.81
N SER A 36 -16.12 -11.14 -24.50
CA SER A 36 -15.03 -11.42 -25.44
C SER A 36 -14.79 -12.91 -25.69
N LEU A 37 -15.34 -13.80 -24.83
CA LEU A 37 -15.24 -15.24 -25.05
C LEU A 37 -16.09 -15.66 -26.26
N ILE A 38 -15.44 -16.26 -27.25
CA ILE A 38 -16.13 -16.80 -28.45
C ILE A 38 -16.87 -18.08 -28.00
N HIS A 39 -18.18 -17.94 -27.80
CA HIS A 39 -19.03 -18.99 -27.21
C HIS A 39 -19.62 -19.99 -28.23
N GLU A 40 -19.17 -19.99 -29.47
CA GLU A 40 -19.82 -20.83 -30.50
C GLU A 40 -19.67 -22.34 -30.28
N GLU A 41 -18.77 -22.79 -29.40
CA GLU A 41 -18.53 -24.21 -29.17
C GLU A 41 -18.50 -24.64 -27.68
N HIS A 42 -18.57 -23.75 -26.71
CA HIS A 42 -18.44 -24.12 -25.29
C HIS A 42 -19.80 -24.24 -24.58
N THR A 43 -20.20 -25.48 -24.30
CA THR A 43 -21.39 -25.81 -23.46
C THR A 43 -21.05 -25.84 -21.97
N CYS A 44 -19.91 -25.28 -21.57
CA CYS A 44 -19.45 -25.30 -20.19
C CYS A 44 -20.45 -24.63 -19.25
N ARG A 45 -20.71 -25.25 -18.10
CA ARG A 45 -21.60 -24.73 -17.06
C ARG A 45 -20.80 -24.35 -15.81
N TYR A 46 -21.26 -23.29 -15.15
CA TYR A 46 -20.64 -22.76 -13.92
C TYR A 46 -21.51 -23.09 -12.72
N PHE A 47 -20.92 -23.71 -11.69
CA PHE A 47 -21.59 -24.12 -10.46
C PHE A 47 -20.83 -23.64 -9.24
N ASP A 48 -21.54 -23.18 -8.22
CA ASP A 48 -20.93 -22.72 -6.97
C ASP A 48 -19.76 -21.76 -7.20
N CYS A 49 -19.89 -20.85 -8.20
CA CYS A 49 -18.90 -19.84 -8.56
C CYS A 49 -19.32 -18.47 -8.03
N ILE A 50 -18.35 -17.58 -7.89
CA ILE A 50 -18.55 -16.18 -7.48
C ILE A 50 -18.09 -15.28 -8.62
N PHE A 51 -18.97 -14.39 -9.08
CA PHE A 51 -18.70 -13.40 -10.11
C PHE A 51 -18.84 -12.01 -9.52
N MET A 52 -17.76 -11.24 -9.50
CA MET A 52 -17.70 -9.89 -8.93
C MET A 52 -17.36 -8.87 -10.01
N GLY A 53 -18.28 -7.96 -10.33
CA GLY A 53 -18.07 -6.91 -11.34
C GLY A 53 -17.96 -7.41 -12.77
N CYS A 54 -18.25 -8.68 -13.02
CA CYS A 54 -18.09 -9.30 -14.34
C CYS A 54 -19.18 -8.88 -15.33
N THR A 55 -18.80 -8.79 -16.60
CA THR A 55 -19.70 -8.52 -17.73
C THR A 55 -20.00 -9.82 -18.47
N PHE A 56 -21.27 -10.07 -18.81
CA PHE A 56 -21.74 -11.32 -19.41
C PHE A 56 -22.48 -11.09 -20.73
N SER A 57 -22.27 -11.99 -21.69
CA SER A 57 -23.21 -12.15 -22.81
C SER A 57 -24.53 -12.77 -22.34
N LYS A 58 -25.61 -12.59 -23.13
CA LYS A 58 -26.89 -13.25 -22.83
C LYS A 58 -26.77 -14.78 -22.80
N GLN A 59 -25.89 -15.33 -23.62
CA GLN A 59 -25.67 -16.76 -23.76
C GLN A 59 -24.96 -17.33 -22.54
N MET A 60 -23.95 -16.65 -22.04
CA MET A 60 -23.24 -17.07 -20.83
C MET A 60 -24.15 -17.05 -19.60
N ARG A 61 -25.05 -16.10 -19.46
CA ARG A 61 -26.00 -16.04 -18.33
C ARG A 61 -26.85 -17.31 -18.19
N ILE A 62 -27.11 -18.04 -19.28
CA ILE A 62 -27.86 -19.30 -19.28
C ILE A 62 -26.98 -20.46 -18.74
N GLN A 63 -25.66 -20.34 -18.85
CA GLN A 63 -24.71 -21.35 -18.41
C GLN A 63 -24.39 -21.24 -16.91
N ILE A 64 -24.72 -20.10 -16.27
CA ILE A 64 -24.50 -19.87 -14.83
C ILE A 64 -25.64 -20.53 -14.04
N ASP A 65 -25.27 -21.49 -13.19
CA ASP A 65 -26.23 -22.18 -12.30
C ASP A 65 -26.69 -21.23 -11.16
N ARG A 66 -27.84 -21.56 -10.59
CA ARG A 66 -28.42 -20.80 -9.47
C ARG A 66 -27.61 -20.89 -8.18
N SER A 67 -26.68 -21.81 -8.07
CA SER A 67 -25.72 -21.92 -6.95
C SER A 67 -24.65 -20.84 -6.98
N CYS A 68 -24.48 -20.13 -8.11
CA CYS A 68 -23.49 -19.10 -8.26
C CYS A 68 -23.94 -17.76 -7.65
N PHE A 69 -22.98 -17.00 -7.10
CA PHE A 69 -23.21 -15.64 -6.62
C PHE A 69 -22.73 -14.64 -7.67
N ILE A 70 -23.59 -13.67 -8.00
CA ILE A 70 -23.28 -12.62 -8.98
C ILE A 70 -23.43 -11.27 -8.29
N PHE A 71 -22.30 -10.55 -8.16
CA PHE A 71 -22.24 -9.18 -7.69
C PHE A 71 -22.05 -8.25 -8.90
N SER A 72 -23.09 -7.51 -9.25
CA SER A 72 -23.05 -6.57 -10.37
C SER A 72 -22.23 -5.32 -10.01
N SER A 73 -21.63 -4.68 -11.02
CA SER A 73 -20.99 -3.38 -10.86
C SER A 73 -21.94 -2.34 -10.30
N ILE A 74 -21.44 -1.44 -9.47
CA ILE A 74 -22.15 -0.30 -8.91
C ILE A 74 -21.69 0.94 -9.67
N ASP A 75 -22.64 1.82 -10.05
CA ASP A 75 -22.35 3.06 -10.77
C ASP A 75 -21.73 4.10 -9.81
N VAL A 76 -20.40 4.07 -9.73
CA VAL A 76 -19.52 4.98 -8.99
C VAL A 76 -18.25 5.24 -9.82
N PRO A 77 -17.52 6.35 -9.61
CA PRO A 77 -16.35 6.70 -10.42
C PRO A 77 -15.09 5.88 -10.10
N TYR A 78 -15.21 4.74 -9.45
CA TYR A 78 -14.12 3.81 -9.14
C TYR A 78 -14.60 2.37 -9.29
N ASN A 79 -13.66 1.46 -9.54
CA ASN A 79 -13.97 0.04 -9.64
C ASN A 79 -14.07 -0.61 -8.26
N CYS A 80 -15.26 -1.10 -7.90
CA CYS A 80 -15.52 -1.77 -6.62
C CYS A 80 -14.92 -3.18 -6.53
N PHE A 81 -14.61 -3.78 -7.68
CA PHE A 81 -14.14 -5.16 -7.78
C PHE A 81 -12.78 -5.24 -8.45
N ARG A 82 -11.91 -4.30 -8.11
CA ARG A 82 -10.57 -4.23 -8.63
C ARG A 82 -9.76 -5.45 -8.19
N ASN A 83 -9.19 -6.20 -9.13
CA ASN A 83 -8.42 -7.43 -8.87
C ASN A 83 -6.92 -7.21 -8.71
N GLU A 84 -6.47 -5.96 -8.70
CA GLU A 84 -5.07 -5.56 -8.54
C GLU A 84 -4.95 -4.27 -7.75
N LEU A 85 -3.79 -4.05 -7.13
CA LEU A 85 -3.48 -2.80 -6.46
C LEU A 85 -3.38 -1.64 -7.46
N TYR A 86 -3.56 -0.42 -6.98
CA TYR A 86 -3.27 0.76 -7.78
C TYR A 86 -1.77 0.87 -8.05
N THR A 87 -1.47 1.44 -9.20
CA THR A 87 -0.14 1.95 -9.54
C THR A 87 -0.20 3.47 -9.61
N VAL A 88 0.96 4.11 -9.64
CA VAL A 88 1.03 5.55 -9.86
C VAL A 88 0.37 5.94 -11.19
N ASP A 89 0.58 5.15 -12.23
CA ASP A 89 0.01 5.43 -13.55
C ASP A 89 -1.52 5.33 -13.55
N SER A 90 -2.08 4.37 -12.80
CA SER A 90 -3.54 4.24 -12.66
C SER A 90 -4.16 5.36 -11.81
N LEU A 91 -3.52 5.76 -10.70
CA LEU A 91 -4.03 6.84 -9.84
C LEU A 91 -3.91 8.21 -10.50
N TYR A 92 -2.79 8.45 -11.19
CA TYR A 92 -2.52 9.74 -11.84
C TYR A 92 -2.89 9.74 -13.33
N ALA A 93 -3.70 8.77 -13.81
CA ALA A 93 -4.25 8.79 -15.15
C ALA A 93 -4.97 10.13 -15.40
N GLY A 94 -4.54 10.85 -16.43
CA GLY A 94 -4.99 12.23 -16.73
C GLY A 94 -4.04 13.33 -16.27
N TYR A 95 -3.07 13.04 -15.40
CA TYR A 95 -2.02 14.00 -15.04
C TYR A 95 -0.99 14.14 -16.17
N ILE A 96 -0.58 15.37 -16.44
CA ILE A 96 0.43 15.72 -17.47
C ILE A 96 1.63 16.36 -16.79
N VAL A 97 2.80 15.71 -16.86
CA VAL A 97 4.06 16.24 -16.34
C VAL A 97 4.38 17.59 -16.98
N GLY A 98 4.78 18.58 -16.20
CA GLY A 98 4.96 19.96 -16.63
C GLY A 98 3.68 20.82 -16.59
N LYS A 99 2.54 20.24 -16.20
CA LYS A 99 1.26 20.94 -16.05
C LYS A 99 0.60 20.60 -14.71
N PRO A 100 1.04 21.18 -13.59
CA PRO A 100 0.55 20.83 -12.24
C PRO A 100 -0.98 20.89 -12.10
N ASP A 101 -1.63 21.86 -12.74
CA ASP A 101 -3.10 22.01 -12.71
C ASP A 101 -3.86 20.80 -13.30
N SER A 102 -3.18 19.99 -14.14
CA SER A 102 -3.78 18.77 -14.70
C SER A 102 -4.03 17.68 -13.67
N TYR A 103 -3.53 17.82 -12.42
CA TYR A 103 -3.91 16.93 -11.33
C TYR A 103 -5.42 16.88 -11.11
N ALA A 104 -6.12 17.97 -11.36
CA ALA A 104 -7.58 18.01 -11.29
C ALA A 104 -8.27 17.00 -12.21
N GLU A 105 -7.61 16.60 -13.29
CA GLU A 105 -8.12 15.62 -14.26
C GLU A 105 -7.67 14.19 -13.96
N SER A 106 -6.86 13.97 -12.92
CA SER A 106 -6.41 12.63 -12.53
C SER A 106 -7.57 11.79 -11.97
N PHE A 107 -7.45 10.47 -12.14
CA PHE A 107 -8.40 9.53 -11.53
C PHE A 107 -8.50 9.74 -10.02
N ASP A 108 -7.37 9.89 -9.33
CA ASP A 108 -7.32 10.13 -7.88
C ASP A 108 -8.11 11.36 -7.45
N SER A 109 -7.95 12.48 -8.18
CA SER A 109 -8.69 13.72 -7.93
C SER A 109 -10.19 13.55 -8.19
N HIS A 110 -10.59 12.79 -9.23
CA HIS A 110 -12.00 12.52 -9.51
C HIS A 110 -12.66 11.71 -8.41
N VAL A 111 -12.01 10.65 -7.94
CA VAL A 111 -12.52 9.82 -6.82
C VAL A 111 -12.59 10.64 -5.54
N TYR A 112 -11.57 11.46 -5.24
CA TYR A 112 -11.57 12.29 -4.04
C TYR A 112 -12.69 13.34 -4.04
N ARG A 113 -12.94 14.01 -5.17
CA ARG A 113 -14.08 14.94 -5.32
C ARG A 113 -15.42 14.24 -5.12
N HIS A 114 -15.59 13.05 -5.67
CA HIS A 114 -16.80 12.24 -5.45
C HIS A 114 -16.94 11.87 -3.96
N TYR A 115 -15.86 11.41 -3.32
CA TYR A 115 -15.83 11.08 -1.89
C TYR A 115 -16.28 12.26 -1.03
N LEU A 116 -15.78 13.47 -1.31
CA LEU A 116 -16.20 14.68 -0.60
C LEU A 116 -17.67 15.04 -0.87
N ALA A 117 -18.13 14.93 -2.11
CA ALA A 117 -19.51 15.22 -2.49
C ALA A 117 -20.51 14.26 -1.85
N LYS A 118 -20.17 13.00 -1.67
CA LYS A 118 -20.98 11.98 -0.98
C LYS A 118 -20.87 12.05 0.54
N GLY A 119 -19.87 12.76 1.05
CA GLY A 119 -19.53 12.87 2.47
C GLY A 119 -18.56 11.78 2.93
N LYS A 120 -17.70 12.16 3.87
CA LYS A 120 -16.72 11.22 4.48
C LYS A 120 -17.45 10.05 5.15
N SER A 121 -18.55 10.33 5.86
CA SER A 121 -19.50 9.35 6.40
C SER A 121 -20.75 9.34 5.50
N ALA A 122 -20.67 8.61 4.37
CA ALA A 122 -21.78 8.55 3.42
C ALA A 122 -23.01 7.85 4.06
N THR A 123 -24.21 8.33 3.71
CA THR A 123 -25.50 7.75 4.15
C THR A 123 -26.21 6.99 3.01
N ASP A 124 -25.79 7.18 1.78
CA ASP A 124 -26.31 6.46 0.63
C ASP A 124 -25.84 5.00 0.67
N ILE A 125 -26.78 4.06 0.73
CA ILE A 125 -26.50 2.62 0.83
C ILE A 125 -25.68 2.09 -0.34
N LYS A 126 -25.85 2.60 -1.57
CA LYS A 126 -25.04 2.20 -2.72
C LYS A 126 -23.60 2.66 -2.56
N GLU A 127 -23.40 3.89 -2.09
CA GLU A 127 -22.07 4.45 -1.87
C GLU A 127 -21.33 3.70 -0.75
N THR A 128 -21.99 3.44 0.39
CA THR A 128 -21.36 2.70 1.50
C THR A 128 -21.01 1.28 1.09
N LEU A 129 -21.90 0.59 0.37
CA LEU A 129 -21.62 -0.74 -0.16
C LEU A 129 -20.47 -0.73 -1.18
N ALA A 130 -20.46 0.25 -2.11
CA ALA A 130 -19.41 0.39 -3.09
C ALA A 130 -18.03 0.57 -2.45
N ARG A 131 -17.91 1.45 -1.44
CA ARG A 131 -16.66 1.64 -0.68
C ARG A 131 -16.22 0.37 0.03
N THR A 132 -17.14 -0.34 0.66
CA THR A 132 -16.82 -1.59 1.37
C THR A 132 -16.32 -2.68 0.42
N LEU A 133 -16.97 -2.84 -0.75
CA LEU A 133 -16.55 -3.81 -1.76
C LEU A 133 -15.21 -3.45 -2.38
N HIS A 134 -14.99 -2.15 -2.64
CA HIS A 134 -13.69 -1.66 -3.10
C HIS A 134 -12.58 -1.97 -2.10
N ASP A 135 -12.78 -1.63 -0.83
CA ASP A 135 -11.77 -1.83 0.21
C ASP A 135 -11.50 -3.31 0.48
N HIS A 136 -12.53 -4.17 0.36
CA HIS A 136 -12.36 -5.61 0.36
C HIS A 136 -11.47 -6.09 -0.80
N SER A 137 -11.75 -5.62 -2.02
CA SER A 137 -10.99 -5.99 -3.21
C SER A 137 -9.52 -5.53 -3.14
N ILE A 138 -9.27 -4.32 -2.63
CA ILE A 138 -7.91 -3.83 -2.38
C ILE A 138 -7.19 -4.69 -1.32
N SER A 139 -7.90 -5.10 -0.26
CA SER A 139 -7.31 -5.97 0.78
C SER A 139 -6.96 -7.34 0.23
N ASP A 140 -7.77 -7.89 -0.65
CA ASP A 140 -7.51 -9.17 -1.30
C ASP A 140 -6.27 -9.09 -2.21
N ALA A 141 -6.21 -8.10 -3.10
CA ALA A 141 -5.03 -7.85 -3.94
C ALA A 141 -3.76 -7.57 -3.10
N LEU A 142 -3.89 -6.90 -1.95
CA LEU A 142 -2.80 -6.70 -1.01
C LEU A 142 -2.28 -8.02 -0.44
N HIS A 143 -3.17 -8.91 0.00
CA HIS A 143 -2.78 -10.22 0.51
C HIS A 143 -2.06 -11.07 -0.54
N GLN A 144 -2.49 -11.01 -1.81
CA GLN A 144 -1.82 -11.70 -2.91
C GLN A 144 -0.38 -11.17 -3.13
N LEU A 145 -0.17 -9.85 -3.04
CA LEU A 145 1.18 -9.28 -3.09
C LEU A 145 2.03 -9.75 -1.91
N LEU A 146 1.51 -9.66 -0.68
CA LEU A 146 2.24 -10.02 0.53
C LEU A 146 2.61 -11.50 0.59
N ALA A 147 1.79 -12.38 0.02
CA ALA A 147 2.06 -13.83 -0.04
C ALA A 147 3.34 -14.18 -0.82
N GLN A 148 3.88 -13.25 -1.61
CA GLN A 148 5.12 -13.42 -2.36
C GLN A 148 6.39 -13.15 -1.52
N TYR A 149 6.23 -12.64 -0.28
CA TYR A 149 7.32 -12.24 0.59
C TYR A 149 7.35 -13.06 1.89
N ASP A 150 8.53 -13.28 2.41
CA ASP A 150 8.70 -13.67 3.81
C ASP A 150 8.21 -12.52 4.70
N GLU A 151 7.29 -12.80 5.62
CA GLU A 151 6.69 -11.78 6.49
C GLU A 151 7.72 -11.02 7.34
N ARG A 152 8.86 -11.65 7.69
CA ARG A 152 9.97 -11.00 8.40
C ARG A 152 10.81 -10.06 7.53
N ARG A 153 10.53 -10.03 6.23
CA ARG A 153 11.15 -9.11 5.26
C ARG A 153 10.22 -7.99 4.80
N ILE A 154 9.09 -7.81 5.48
CA ILE A 154 8.17 -6.69 5.25
C ILE A 154 8.39 -5.66 6.33
N VAL A 155 8.93 -4.50 5.97
CA VAL A 155 9.38 -3.46 6.92
C VAL A 155 8.66 -2.16 6.69
N GLY A 156 8.09 -1.61 7.78
CA GLY A 156 7.42 -0.32 7.78
C GLY A 156 8.37 0.83 8.13
N ILE A 157 8.17 1.99 7.48
CA ILE A 157 8.71 3.26 7.97
C ILE A 157 7.54 4.18 8.26
N MET A 158 7.42 4.60 9.52
CA MET A 158 6.39 5.52 10.02
C MET A 158 7.03 6.85 10.38
N GLY A 159 6.33 7.95 10.10
CA GLY A 159 6.83 9.29 10.38
C GLY A 159 5.96 10.39 9.80
N GLY A 160 6.35 11.64 10.04
CA GLY A 160 5.53 12.82 9.71
C GLY A 160 5.41 13.09 8.21
N HIS A 161 4.18 13.41 7.77
CA HIS A 161 3.90 13.93 6.42
C HIS A 161 4.52 15.32 6.18
N GLY A 162 4.80 16.06 7.24
CA GLY A 162 5.40 17.39 7.19
C GLY A 162 6.92 17.40 7.02
N LEU A 163 7.60 16.25 6.99
CA LEU A 163 9.04 16.17 6.76
C LEU A 163 9.37 16.71 5.35
N LEU A 164 10.21 17.72 5.28
CA LEU A 164 10.55 18.36 4.01
C LEU A 164 11.59 17.53 3.25
N ARG A 165 11.53 17.58 1.91
CA ARG A 165 12.51 16.94 1.01
C ARG A 165 13.94 17.49 1.18
N THR A 166 14.08 18.65 1.84
CA THR A 166 15.37 19.30 2.17
C THR A 166 15.91 18.90 3.54
N ASP A 167 15.15 18.19 4.35
CA ASP A 167 15.55 17.81 5.69
C ASP A 167 16.57 16.66 5.65
N ALA A 168 17.58 16.72 6.51
CA ALA A 168 18.59 15.67 6.62
C ALA A 168 17.93 14.31 6.97
N MET A 169 16.89 14.31 7.79
CA MET A 169 16.12 13.11 8.14
C MET A 169 15.44 12.46 6.94
N TYR A 170 14.92 13.27 5.99
CA TYR A 170 14.36 12.77 4.75
C TYR A 170 15.40 11.93 3.98
N ARG A 171 16.61 12.47 3.82
CA ARG A 171 17.73 11.75 3.17
C ARG A 171 18.11 10.45 3.90
N GLN A 172 18.09 10.46 5.24
CA GLN A 172 18.37 9.25 6.02
C GLN A 172 17.31 8.17 5.78
N VAL A 173 16.04 8.52 5.76
CA VAL A 173 14.94 7.59 5.45
C VAL A 173 15.09 7.01 4.03
N VAL A 174 15.43 7.85 3.04
CA VAL A 174 15.72 7.40 1.65
C VAL A 174 16.84 6.36 1.66
N LEU A 175 17.94 6.64 2.36
CA LEU A 175 19.11 5.75 2.40
C LEU A 175 18.77 4.41 3.08
N ILE A 176 18.08 4.42 4.20
CA ILE A 176 17.63 3.20 4.91
C ILE A 176 16.76 2.34 3.99
N SER A 177 15.75 2.96 3.39
CA SER A 177 14.82 2.25 2.51
C SER A 177 15.54 1.66 1.29
N LYS A 178 16.47 2.41 0.68
CA LYS A 178 17.29 1.91 -0.42
C LYS A 178 18.09 0.68 0.00
N MET A 179 18.82 0.77 1.11
CA MET A 179 19.65 -0.33 1.60
C MET A 179 18.86 -1.59 1.92
N LEU A 180 17.67 -1.46 2.54
CA LEU A 180 16.80 -2.59 2.83
C LEU A 180 16.19 -3.19 1.55
N THR A 181 15.73 -2.36 0.63
CA THR A 181 15.18 -2.81 -0.66
C THR A 181 16.22 -3.61 -1.46
N GLU A 182 17.47 -3.16 -1.51
CA GLU A 182 18.58 -3.86 -2.18
C GLU A 182 18.89 -5.23 -1.56
N GLN A 183 18.53 -5.42 -0.31
CA GLN A 183 18.65 -6.68 0.42
C GLN A 183 17.39 -7.57 0.33
N GLY A 184 16.41 -7.18 -0.49
CA GLY A 184 15.20 -7.97 -0.76
C GLY A 184 14.08 -7.78 0.27
N TYR A 185 14.08 -6.67 1.01
CA TYR A 185 12.97 -6.30 1.87
C TYR A 185 11.89 -5.54 1.08
N LEU A 186 10.63 -5.82 1.38
CA LEU A 186 9.50 -5.01 0.93
C LEU A 186 9.33 -3.83 1.88
N MET A 187 9.55 -2.61 1.36
CA MET A 187 9.34 -1.40 2.14
C MET A 187 7.89 -0.93 2.03
N ILE A 188 7.28 -0.65 3.18
CA ILE A 188 5.91 -0.17 3.26
C ILE A 188 5.81 1.13 4.05
N SER A 189 4.84 1.97 3.70
CA SER A 189 4.49 3.18 4.44
C SER A 189 3.04 3.59 4.19
N GLY A 190 2.58 4.66 4.86
CA GLY A 190 1.27 5.25 4.60
C GLY A 190 1.07 5.84 3.20
N GLY A 191 2.09 5.82 2.33
CA GLY A 191 1.98 6.16 0.91
C GLY A 191 1.73 7.64 0.59
N GLY A 192 1.85 8.54 1.58
CA GLY A 192 1.69 10.00 1.42
C GLY A 192 3.03 10.74 1.29
N PRO A 193 3.05 12.05 1.58
CA PRO A 193 4.26 12.87 1.55
C PRO A 193 5.17 12.66 2.76
N GLY A 194 6.29 13.35 2.81
CA GLY A 194 7.24 13.38 3.92
C GLY A 194 8.01 12.08 4.09
N ALA A 195 8.05 11.52 5.30
CA ALA A 195 8.73 10.28 5.60
C ALA A 195 8.19 9.10 4.77
N MET A 196 6.89 9.11 4.46
CA MET A 196 6.26 8.12 3.60
C MET A 196 6.81 8.19 2.17
N GLU A 197 6.91 9.38 1.58
CA GLU A 197 7.53 9.58 0.27
C GLU A 197 9.00 9.16 0.26
N ALA A 198 9.76 9.57 1.29
CA ALA A 198 11.18 9.22 1.41
C ALA A 198 11.40 7.70 1.41
N THR A 199 10.52 6.95 2.07
CA THR A 199 10.52 5.48 2.05
C THR A 199 10.45 4.93 0.63
N HIS A 200 9.50 5.41 -0.16
CA HIS A 200 9.29 4.92 -1.52
C HIS A 200 10.34 5.43 -2.50
N LEU A 201 10.86 6.66 -2.30
CA LEU A 201 12.00 7.16 -3.09
C LEU A 201 13.23 6.29 -2.90
N GLY A 202 13.52 5.85 -1.67
CA GLY A 202 14.63 4.94 -1.40
C GLY A 202 14.48 3.61 -2.13
N ALA A 203 13.30 3.01 -2.06
CA ALA A 203 12.99 1.79 -2.80
C ALA A 203 13.04 1.98 -4.33
N TRP A 204 12.58 3.12 -4.83
CA TRP A 204 12.65 3.48 -6.25
C TRP A 204 14.09 3.62 -6.75
N LEU A 205 14.99 4.18 -5.94
CA LEU A 205 16.40 4.37 -6.28
C LEU A 205 17.27 3.14 -5.95
N ALA A 206 16.70 2.03 -5.51
CA ALA A 206 17.43 0.79 -5.29
C ALA A 206 18.08 0.31 -6.59
N GLY A 207 19.32 -0.16 -6.49
CA GLY A 207 20.15 -0.56 -7.63
C GLY A 207 20.88 0.57 -8.36
N TYR A 208 20.54 1.83 -8.11
CA TYR A 208 21.32 2.99 -8.56
C TYR A 208 22.47 3.29 -7.58
N PRO A 209 23.55 3.97 -8.01
CA PRO A 209 24.60 4.45 -7.11
C PRO A 209 24.03 5.34 -5.99
N THR A 210 24.68 5.37 -4.83
CA THR A 210 24.18 6.14 -3.67
C THR A 210 24.14 7.65 -3.95
N GLU A 211 25.06 8.15 -4.77
CA GLU A 211 25.13 9.55 -5.21
C GLU A 211 23.85 10.00 -5.95
N THR A 212 23.13 9.06 -6.56
CA THR A 212 21.85 9.32 -7.23
C THR A 212 20.79 9.87 -6.24
N ILE A 213 20.91 9.54 -4.95
CA ILE A 213 20.02 10.12 -3.91
C ILE A 213 20.16 11.64 -3.91
N ASP A 214 21.39 12.15 -3.87
CA ASP A 214 21.64 13.61 -3.79
C ASP A 214 21.21 14.32 -5.07
N GLU A 215 21.36 13.69 -6.24
CA GLU A 215 20.85 14.22 -7.52
C GLU A 215 19.31 14.25 -7.57
N ALA A 216 18.66 13.22 -7.07
CA ALA A 216 17.19 13.18 -6.97
C ALA A 216 16.68 14.24 -5.98
N LEU A 217 17.31 14.35 -4.81
CA LEU A 217 16.96 15.35 -3.80
C LEU A 217 17.18 16.78 -4.29
N ALA A 218 18.20 17.05 -5.10
CA ALA A 218 18.40 18.35 -5.73
C ALA A 218 17.19 18.74 -6.61
N THR A 219 16.64 17.80 -7.38
CA THR A 219 15.42 18.04 -8.17
C THR A 219 14.19 18.22 -7.28
N LEU A 220 14.03 17.37 -6.25
CA LEU A 220 12.88 17.40 -5.35
C LEU A 220 12.87 18.66 -4.45
N SER A 221 14.04 19.22 -4.14
CA SER A 221 14.18 20.43 -3.32
C SER A 221 13.61 21.70 -3.99
N GLU A 222 13.35 21.67 -5.29
CA GLU A 222 12.61 22.73 -5.99
C GLU A 222 11.17 22.88 -5.46
N ALA A 223 10.62 21.80 -4.90
CA ALA A 223 9.29 21.76 -4.29
C ALA A 223 9.37 20.98 -2.97
N PRO A 224 9.90 21.58 -1.88
CA PRO A 224 10.26 20.86 -0.67
C PRO A 224 9.07 20.31 0.12
N ALA A 225 7.92 20.99 0.11
CA ALA A 225 6.72 20.61 0.82
C ALA A 225 5.62 20.12 -0.13
N TYR A 226 4.79 19.16 0.30
CA TYR A 226 3.70 18.62 -0.51
C TYR A 226 2.62 19.64 -0.88
N THR A 227 2.56 20.76 -0.17
CA THR A 227 1.67 21.89 -0.49
C THR A 227 2.20 22.75 -1.64
N HIS A 228 3.44 22.53 -2.09
CA HIS A 228 4.00 23.26 -3.23
C HIS A 228 3.35 22.77 -4.54
N PRO A 229 2.91 23.67 -5.43
CA PRO A 229 2.20 23.30 -6.66
C PRO A 229 2.98 22.32 -7.57
N GLN A 230 4.31 22.38 -7.55
CA GLN A 230 5.17 21.52 -8.37
C GLN A 230 5.65 20.26 -7.65
N TRP A 231 5.07 19.92 -6.50
CA TRP A 231 5.51 18.74 -5.72
C TRP A 231 5.40 17.44 -6.53
N LEU A 232 4.26 17.22 -7.17
CA LEU A 232 4.08 16.06 -8.06
C LEU A 232 5.01 16.12 -9.27
N ASP A 233 5.12 17.29 -9.90
CA ASP A 233 5.91 17.45 -11.11
C ASP A 233 7.39 17.11 -10.90
N THR A 234 7.98 17.60 -9.81
CA THR A 234 9.37 17.29 -9.46
C THR A 234 9.57 15.79 -9.20
N ALA A 235 8.60 15.13 -8.56
CA ALA A 235 8.67 13.68 -8.33
C ALA A 235 8.58 12.88 -9.64
N PHE A 236 7.67 13.24 -10.54
CA PHE A 236 7.59 12.61 -11.87
C PHE A 236 8.85 12.85 -12.71
N ARG A 237 9.49 14.03 -12.61
CA ARG A 237 10.78 14.30 -13.28
C ARG A 237 11.88 13.36 -12.78
N VAL A 238 11.93 13.09 -11.46
CA VAL A 238 12.87 12.12 -10.88
C VAL A 238 12.56 10.71 -11.38
N ARG A 239 11.30 10.28 -11.44
CA ARG A 239 10.92 8.97 -12.00
C ARG A 239 11.36 8.81 -13.46
N LEU A 240 11.13 9.83 -14.28
CA LEU A 240 11.52 9.81 -15.69
C LEU A 240 13.05 9.76 -15.88
N ARG A 241 13.80 10.41 -14.99
CA ARG A 241 15.26 10.40 -15.02
C ARG A 241 15.86 9.07 -14.56
N TYR A 242 15.22 8.40 -13.61
CA TYR A 242 15.68 7.16 -13.00
C TYR A 242 14.60 6.08 -13.11
N PRO A 243 14.31 5.57 -14.31
CA PRO A 243 13.30 4.53 -14.49
C PRO A 243 13.75 3.21 -13.85
N GLN A 244 12.82 2.52 -13.20
CA GLN A 244 13.06 1.20 -12.63
C GLN A 244 11.80 0.33 -12.65
N GLU A 245 11.97 -1.00 -12.79
CA GLU A 245 10.89 -1.98 -12.82
C GLU A 245 11.17 -3.21 -11.93
N ARG A 246 12.34 -3.23 -11.29
CA ARG A 246 12.82 -4.39 -10.54
C ARG A 246 12.35 -4.41 -9.10
N TYR A 247 12.36 -3.26 -8.45
CA TYR A 247 12.14 -3.16 -7.02
C TYR A 247 10.71 -2.73 -6.72
N ILE A 248 10.11 -3.34 -5.71
CA ILE A 248 8.72 -3.13 -5.31
C ILE A 248 8.68 -2.46 -3.95
N SER A 249 7.77 -1.51 -3.79
CA SER A 249 7.38 -0.93 -2.52
C SER A 249 5.87 -0.73 -2.46
N LEU A 250 5.29 -0.75 -1.27
CA LEU A 250 3.87 -0.69 -1.05
C LEU A 250 3.47 0.56 -0.26
N GLY A 251 2.76 1.47 -0.89
CA GLY A 251 2.10 2.59 -0.23
C GLY A 251 0.66 2.24 0.19
N VAL A 252 0.25 2.65 1.39
CA VAL A 252 -1.11 2.40 1.90
C VAL A 252 -1.79 3.72 2.27
N PRO A 253 -2.20 4.55 1.30
CA PRO A 253 -2.90 5.81 1.55
C PRO A 253 -4.41 5.62 1.73
N THR A 254 -5.09 6.73 2.08
CA THR A 254 -6.56 6.78 2.20
C THR A 254 -7.12 8.03 1.55
N TRP A 255 -8.36 7.94 1.01
CA TRP A 255 -9.09 9.13 0.55
C TRP A 255 -9.60 9.99 1.72
N LEU A 256 -9.59 9.53 2.98
CA LEU A 256 -9.90 10.39 4.14
C LEU A 256 -8.98 11.61 4.19
N TYR A 257 -7.70 11.41 3.87
CA TYR A 257 -6.66 12.44 3.75
C TYR A 257 -6.32 12.75 2.29
N GLY A 258 -7.28 12.66 1.38
CA GLY A 258 -7.08 12.82 -0.06
C GLY A 258 -6.60 14.21 -0.51
N HIS A 259 -6.48 15.19 0.40
CA HIS A 259 -5.75 16.44 0.18
C HIS A 259 -4.21 16.26 0.22
N GLU A 260 -3.74 15.13 0.76
CA GLU A 260 -2.35 14.69 0.69
C GLU A 260 -2.23 13.72 -0.50
N PRO A 261 -1.51 14.09 -1.58
CA PRO A 261 -1.39 13.22 -2.73
C PRO A 261 -0.58 11.97 -2.39
N ALA A 262 -0.94 10.84 -2.99
CA ALA A 262 -0.14 9.62 -2.89
C ALA A 262 1.25 9.85 -3.50
N THR A 263 2.30 9.29 -2.86
CA THR A 263 3.65 9.46 -3.38
C THR A 263 3.82 8.81 -4.76
N PRO A 264 4.41 9.52 -5.75
CA PRO A 264 4.68 8.94 -7.06
C PRO A 264 5.76 7.84 -7.07
N PHE A 265 6.46 7.58 -5.96
CA PHE A 265 7.54 6.58 -5.91
C PHE A 265 7.09 5.19 -5.46
N ALA A 266 5.88 5.03 -4.91
CA ALA A 266 5.33 3.73 -4.59
C ALA A 266 4.98 2.96 -5.86
N THR A 267 5.45 1.71 -5.99
CA THR A 267 5.15 0.89 -7.17
C THR A 267 3.76 0.25 -7.08
N HIS A 268 3.36 -0.13 -5.88
CA HIS A 268 2.04 -0.68 -5.57
C HIS A 268 1.37 0.17 -4.50
N ILE A 269 0.08 0.45 -4.67
CA ILE A 269 -0.67 1.35 -3.81
C ILE A 269 -2.00 0.72 -3.42
N ALA A 270 -2.13 0.39 -2.12
CA ALA A 270 -3.39 -0.05 -1.52
C ALA A 270 -4.12 1.19 -0.96
N LYS A 271 -4.94 1.85 -1.78
CA LYS A 271 -5.65 3.06 -1.37
C LYS A 271 -7.07 2.74 -0.89
N TYR A 272 -7.39 3.09 0.35
CA TYR A 272 -8.64 2.76 1.02
C TYR A 272 -9.58 3.95 1.20
N PHE A 273 -10.87 3.68 1.29
CA PHE A 273 -11.87 4.63 1.80
C PHE A 273 -11.92 4.61 3.32
N GLU A 274 -11.83 3.40 3.94
CA GLU A 274 -11.88 3.24 5.39
C GLU A 274 -10.48 3.41 6.00
N ASN A 275 -10.35 4.43 6.87
CA ASN A 275 -9.05 4.77 7.46
C ASN A 275 -8.54 3.71 8.45
N ALA A 276 -9.43 3.00 9.13
CA ALA A 276 -9.03 1.94 10.06
C ALA A 276 -8.28 0.81 9.34
N LEU A 277 -8.72 0.42 8.13
CA LEU A 277 -8.01 -0.57 7.32
C LEU A 277 -6.59 -0.12 6.96
N ARG A 278 -6.39 1.17 6.73
CA ARG A 278 -5.07 1.75 6.45
C ARG A 278 -4.21 1.79 7.72
N GLU A 279 -4.71 2.36 8.82
CA GLU A 279 -3.93 2.56 10.04
C GLU A 279 -3.55 1.24 10.71
N ASP A 280 -4.52 0.41 11.00
CA ASP A 280 -4.29 -0.90 11.62
C ASP A 280 -3.58 -1.85 10.64
N GLY A 281 -3.93 -1.79 9.35
CA GLY A 281 -3.40 -2.66 8.32
C GLY A 281 -1.89 -2.55 8.18
N ILE A 282 -1.33 -1.33 8.11
CA ILE A 282 0.13 -1.15 7.93
C ILE A 282 0.92 -1.84 9.07
N LEU A 283 0.47 -1.66 10.31
CA LEU A 283 1.16 -2.21 11.47
C LEU A 283 1.06 -3.74 11.54
N THR A 284 -0.05 -4.31 11.04
CA THR A 284 -0.25 -5.77 11.04
C THR A 284 0.54 -6.49 9.96
N ILE A 285 0.92 -5.80 8.89
CA ILE A 285 1.70 -6.38 7.79
C ILE A 285 3.21 -6.11 7.90
N ALA A 286 3.64 -5.07 8.65
CA ALA A 286 5.04 -4.71 8.87
C ALA A 286 5.75 -5.65 9.86
N LYS A 287 5.66 -6.94 9.66
CA LYS A 287 6.11 -7.97 10.62
C LYS A 287 7.63 -8.12 10.71
N GLY A 288 8.38 -7.56 9.76
CA GLY A 288 9.84 -7.49 9.78
C GLY A 288 10.39 -6.39 10.71
N GLY A 289 9.52 -5.51 11.21
CA GLY A 289 9.83 -4.41 12.10
C GLY A 289 9.39 -3.06 11.54
N ILE A 290 9.38 -2.07 12.43
CA ILE A 290 9.00 -0.70 12.09
C ILE A 290 10.12 0.27 12.49
N ILE A 291 10.46 1.16 11.56
CA ILE A 291 11.40 2.27 11.78
C ILE A 291 10.58 3.55 11.93
N TYR A 292 10.74 4.23 13.06
CA TYR A 292 10.06 5.46 13.39
C TYR A 292 10.97 6.65 13.15
N SER A 293 10.71 7.43 12.10
CA SER A 293 11.31 8.75 11.91
C SER A 293 10.48 9.82 12.66
N PRO A 294 11.01 11.03 12.90
CA PRO A 294 10.26 12.09 13.54
C PRO A 294 8.87 12.29 12.96
N GLY A 295 7.87 12.33 13.84
CA GLY A 295 6.46 12.44 13.46
C GLY A 295 5.59 12.90 14.63
N SER A 296 4.33 13.22 14.37
CA SER A 296 3.42 13.80 15.37
C SER A 296 2.37 12.78 15.86
N ALA A 297 1.13 13.22 16.05
CA ALA A 297 0.06 12.46 16.71
C ALA A 297 -0.20 11.08 16.06
N GLY A 298 -0.25 10.99 14.73
CA GLY A 298 -0.45 9.70 14.04
C GLY A 298 0.69 8.72 14.32
N THR A 299 1.94 9.19 14.23
CA THR A 299 3.11 8.36 14.54
C THR A 299 3.13 7.89 16.00
N MET A 300 2.67 8.73 16.95
CA MET A 300 2.52 8.32 18.34
C MET A 300 1.48 7.22 18.52
N GLN A 301 0.35 7.30 17.83
CA GLN A 301 -0.65 6.23 17.80
C GLN A 301 -0.05 4.93 17.28
N GLU A 302 0.65 4.99 16.15
CA GLU A 302 1.31 3.85 15.51
C GLU A 302 2.34 3.19 16.45
N ILE A 303 3.16 3.97 17.17
CA ILE A 303 4.14 3.47 18.14
C ILE A 303 3.46 2.67 19.26
N PHE A 304 2.39 3.21 19.86
CA PHE A 304 1.73 2.50 20.96
C PHE A 304 0.94 1.28 20.48
N GLN A 305 0.37 1.32 19.30
CA GLN A 305 -0.31 0.17 18.71
C GLN A 305 0.68 -0.97 18.40
N ASP A 306 1.83 -0.67 17.81
CA ASP A 306 2.91 -1.65 17.59
C ASP A 306 3.47 -2.20 18.91
N ALA A 307 3.68 -1.32 19.92
CA ALA A 307 4.09 -1.76 21.25
C ALA A 307 3.07 -2.73 21.89
N VAL A 308 1.77 -2.54 21.65
CA VAL A 308 0.71 -3.47 22.11
C VAL A 308 0.78 -4.79 21.34
N GLN A 309 0.98 -4.77 20.02
CA GLN A 309 1.14 -5.99 19.22
C GLN A 309 2.35 -6.82 19.68
N ASN A 310 3.48 -6.17 19.96
CA ASN A 310 4.68 -6.80 20.51
C ASN A 310 4.43 -7.34 21.93
N HIS A 311 3.77 -6.56 22.78
CA HIS A 311 3.45 -6.97 24.15
C HIS A 311 2.68 -8.30 24.18
N TYR A 312 1.66 -8.45 23.35
CA TYR A 312 0.81 -9.64 23.29
C TYR A 312 1.34 -10.72 22.35
N LEU A 313 2.44 -10.48 21.64
CA LEU A 313 2.96 -11.38 20.60
C LEU A 313 1.87 -11.73 19.57
N SER A 314 1.17 -10.71 19.06
CA SER A 314 0.01 -10.87 18.19
C SER A 314 0.31 -11.70 16.92
N PHE A 315 1.58 -11.74 16.51
CA PHE A 315 2.06 -12.55 15.37
C PHE A 315 2.86 -13.79 15.80
N GLY A 316 2.83 -14.18 17.08
CA GLY A 316 3.61 -15.26 17.64
C GLY A 316 5.04 -14.87 18.03
N TYR A 317 5.49 -13.67 17.69
CA TYR A 317 6.80 -13.09 18.03
C TYR A 317 6.70 -11.57 18.13
N ALA A 318 7.74 -10.95 18.72
CA ALA A 318 7.92 -9.50 18.72
C ALA A 318 8.85 -9.08 17.59
N SER A 319 8.57 -7.96 16.94
CA SER A 319 9.37 -7.36 15.88
C SER A 319 10.14 -6.12 16.35
N PRO A 320 11.23 -5.72 15.65
CA PRO A 320 11.99 -4.53 16.01
C PRO A 320 11.17 -3.23 15.93
N MET A 321 11.33 -2.38 16.94
CA MET A 321 10.87 -1.00 16.99
C MET A 321 12.11 -0.10 16.99
N VAL A 322 12.47 0.41 15.81
CA VAL A 322 13.70 1.21 15.62
C VAL A 322 13.36 2.69 15.58
N PHE A 323 13.86 3.45 16.52
CA PHE A 323 13.65 4.89 16.61
C PHE A 323 14.83 5.63 15.96
N LEU A 324 14.57 6.36 14.89
CA LEU A 324 15.54 7.16 14.15
C LEU A 324 15.46 8.62 14.59
N GLY A 325 16.55 9.17 15.12
CA GLY A 325 16.62 10.54 15.64
C GLY A 325 16.62 10.59 17.16
N THR A 326 17.80 10.42 17.76
CA THR A 326 17.99 10.32 19.22
C THR A 326 17.43 11.53 19.95
N GLN A 327 17.81 12.74 19.54
CA GLN A 327 17.34 13.96 20.19
C GLN A 327 15.82 14.07 20.15
N TYR A 328 15.21 13.81 18.98
CA TYR A 328 13.78 13.91 18.82
C TYR A 328 13.02 12.97 19.78
N TRP A 329 13.40 11.69 19.82
CA TRP A 329 12.70 10.67 20.58
C TRP A 329 13.01 10.65 22.08
N THR A 330 14.04 11.41 22.54
CA THR A 330 14.40 11.50 23.95
C THR A 330 14.09 12.84 24.59
N GLU A 331 14.08 13.95 23.81
CA GLU A 331 13.95 15.31 24.33
C GLU A 331 12.70 16.03 23.78
N GLU A 332 12.52 16.07 22.45
CA GLU A 332 11.42 16.80 21.83
C GLU A 332 10.08 16.05 21.95
N MET A 333 10.08 14.75 21.69
CA MET A 333 8.96 13.85 21.83
C MET A 333 9.41 12.60 22.62
N PRO A 334 9.53 12.65 23.95
CA PRO A 334 10.23 11.67 24.74
C PRO A 334 9.46 10.36 24.94
N VAL A 335 9.07 9.71 23.83
CA VAL A 335 8.37 8.42 23.82
C VAL A 335 9.31 7.26 24.10
N TYR A 336 10.56 7.32 23.62
CA TYR A 336 11.53 6.24 23.83
C TYR A 336 11.84 6.01 25.31
N PRO A 337 12.14 7.04 26.13
CA PRO A 337 12.28 6.88 27.59
C PRO A 337 11.00 6.33 28.25
N LEU A 338 9.81 6.75 27.80
CA LEU A 338 8.55 6.24 28.33
C LEU A 338 8.38 4.74 28.06
N LEU A 339 8.60 4.29 26.82
CA LEU A 339 8.51 2.87 26.47
C LEU A 339 9.55 2.03 27.20
N THR A 340 10.78 2.52 27.34
CA THR A 340 11.86 1.87 28.10
C THR A 340 11.45 1.74 29.58
N HIS A 341 10.88 2.79 30.18
CA HIS A 341 10.35 2.75 31.54
C HIS A 341 9.21 1.73 31.69
N LEU A 342 8.25 1.72 30.76
CA LEU A 342 7.13 0.78 30.79
C LEU A 342 7.60 -0.67 30.62
N ALA A 343 8.63 -0.90 29.83
CA ALA A 343 9.24 -2.20 29.66
C ALA A 343 9.97 -2.66 30.93
N SER A 344 10.78 -1.77 31.56
CA SER A 344 11.58 -2.09 32.75
C SER A 344 10.73 -2.42 33.97
N ASN A 345 9.54 -1.82 34.10
CA ASN A 345 8.63 -2.10 35.23
C ASN A 345 7.56 -3.19 34.88
N GLY A 346 7.72 -3.90 33.75
CA GLY A 346 6.88 -5.02 33.34
C GLY A 346 5.47 -4.66 32.87
N ARG A 347 5.17 -3.36 32.66
CA ARG A 347 3.89 -2.88 32.09
C ARG A 347 3.76 -3.27 30.62
N TYR A 348 4.86 -3.15 29.87
CA TYR A 348 5.00 -3.70 28.53
C TYR A 348 6.05 -4.82 28.53
N ARG A 349 5.82 -5.85 27.75
CA ARG A 349 6.73 -6.99 27.57
C ARG A 349 7.12 -7.11 26.12
N ASN A 350 8.18 -7.87 25.85
CA ASN A 350 8.58 -8.24 24.49
C ASN A 350 8.88 -7.06 23.56
N LEU A 351 9.17 -5.86 24.08
CA LEU A 351 9.55 -4.72 23.25
C LEU A 351 11.01 -4.87 22.79
N LEU A 352 11.25 -4.90 21.49
CA LEU A 352 12.57 -4.91 20.88
C LEU A 352 12.94 -3.48 20.47
N LEU A 353 13.22 -2.63 21.45
CA LEU A 353 13.48 -1.20 21.26
C LEU A 353 14.94 -0.96 20.87
N SER A 354 15.17 -0.13 19.85
CA SER A 354 16.47 0.45 19.52
C SER A 354 16.33 1.91 19.15
N LEU A 355 17.40 2.69 19.38
CA LEU A 355 17.45 4.13 19.15
C LEU A 355 18.78 4.46 18.49
N THR A 356 18.75 5.15 17.35
CA THR A 356 19.95 5.46 16.59
C THR A 356 19.78 6.73 15.73
N ASP A 357 20.91 7.36 15.39
CA ASP A 357 21.00 8.43 14.38
C ASP A 357 21.67 7.93 13.09
N ALA A 358 22.13 6.66 13.06
CA ALA A 358 22.88 6.09 11.95
C ALA A 358 21.98 5.16 11.10
N PRO A 359 21.80 5.45 9.81
CA PRO A 359 21.04 4.59 8.89
C PRO A 359 21.51 3.15 8.86
N GLU A 360 22.81 2.92 8.91
CA GLU A 360 23.41 1.58 8.86
C GLU A 360 23.07 0.74 10.11
N GLU A 361 22.97 1.39 11.28
CA GLU A 361 22.55 0.73 12.51
C GLU A 361 21.06 0.34 12.43
N ALA A 362 20.21 1.23 11.95
CA ALA A 362 18.78 0.92 11.75
C ALA A 362 18.59 -0.30 10.83
N VAL A 363 19.30 -0.34 9.70
CA VAL A 363 19.32 -1.49 8.77
C VAL A 363 19.84 -2.74 9.46
N SER A 364 20.92 -2.64 10.26
CA SER A 364 21.50 -3.78 10.99
C SER A 364 20.52 -4.38 11.98
N GLN A 365 19.75 -3.57 12.71
CA GLN A 365 18.73 -4.05 13.67
C GLN A 365 17.62 -4.85 12.97
N ILE A 366 17.12 -4.34 11.86
CA ILE A 366 16.10 -5.03 11.05
C ILE A 366 16.64 -6.35 10.50
N ARG A 367 17.86 -6.34 9.92
CA ARG A 367 18.48 -7.54 9.35
C ARG A 367 18.75 -8.62 10.40
N ALA A 368 19.29 -8.24 11.55
CA ALA A 368 19.58 -9.18 12.63
C ALA A 368 18.32 -9.90 13.16
N PHE A 369 17.14 -9.29 13.01
CA PHE A 369 15.87 -9.94 13.34
C PHE A 369 15.41 -10.92 12.25
N ALA A 370 15.49 -10.56 11.00
CA ALA A 370 15.05 -11.42 9.90
C ALA A 370 15.92 -12.70 9.73
N GLU A 371 17.17 -12.64 10.18
CA GLU A 371 18.13 -13.77 10.13
C GLU A 371 17.99 -14.76 11.32
N ARG A 372 17.10 -14.50 12.28
CA ARG A 372 16.77 -15.40 13.42
C ARG A 372 15.73 -16.44 13.05
#